data_ceba68f1018632551f5d96dcd7693732
#
_entry.id   ceba68f1018632551f5d96dcd7693732
#
_cell.length_a   1.000
_cell.length_b   1.000
_cell.length_c   1.000
_cell.angle_alpha   90.00
_cell.angle_beta   90.00
_cell.angle_gamma   90.00
#
_symmetry.space_group_name_H-M   'P 1'
#
loop_
_entity.id
_entity.type
_entity.pdbx_description
1 polymer ?
#
loop_
_entity_poly.entity_id
_entity_poly.type
_entity_poly.pdbx_seq_one_letter_code
_entity_poly.pdbx_strand_id
1 'polypeptide(L)'
;MSHKLNAGIAVIGIDIGKNSFHVVGLDRRGAIVLRQKWSRGQVETRLANLPPCLIGMEACVGAHNLSRRLTSLGHDARLMPAKYVRPYSRGQKNDFRDAEAIAEAVQRPTMKFVATKTAEQLDLQALHRVRERLVSQRTGIINQIRAFLLERGVAVRQGLRFLRAELPRILATPCDALSPRMMRVIEDLAGDWRRLDERIEGLSSEIETLARRDAGCERLMSVPGIGPIISSAMVAAIGTGDAFTKGRDFAAWLGLVPKQISTGDRTILGKISKRGNRYLRVLFVQAAWVVLIKPKNWDRHGLKPWLEAAKKRLHHNVLAIALANKLARIAWSVLARGRAFEASRIQVA
;
A
#
# COMPACT_ATOMS: atom_id res chain seq x y z
N MET A 1 -43.37 3.48 -17.31
CA MET A 1 -42.18 3.95 -18.09
C MET A 1 -40.88 3.17 -17.81
N SER A 2 -40.95 1.98 -17.19
CA SER A 2 -39.78 1.21 -16.74
C SER A 2 -39.19 0.22 -17.79
N HIS A 3 -39.92 -0.18 -18.80
CA HIS A 3 -39.53 -1.26 -19.72
C HIS A 3 -38.60 -0.90 -20.89
N LYS A 4 -38.38 0.38 -21.20
CA LYS A 4 -37.51 0.80 -22.30
C LYS A 4 -36.04 1.02 -21.95
N LEU A 5 -35.68 1.06 -20.65
CA LEU A 5 -34.32 1.32 -20.20
C LEU A 5 -33.40 0.09 -20.25
N ASN A 6 -33.92 -1.13 -20.34
CA ASN A 6 -33.14 -2.36 -20.12
C ASN A 6 -32.47 -2.95 -21.38
N ALA A 7 -32.83 -2.52 -22.59
CA ALA A 7 -32.43 -3.23 -23.82
C ALA A 7 -31.13 -2.75 -24.47
N GLY A 8 -30.41 -1.79 -23.92
CA GLY A 8 -29.31 -1.17 -24.64
C GLY A 8 -28.01 -0.89 -23.85
N ILE A 9 -27.96 -1.10 -22.52
CA ILE A 9 -26.78 -0.74 -21.74
C ILE A 9 -25.67 -1.79 -21.92
N ALA A 10 -24.56 -1.38 -22.51
CA ALA A 10 -23.37 -2.23 -22.67
C ALA A 10 -22.34 -2.00 -21.55
N VAL A 11 -22.18 -0.75 -21.10
CA VAL A 11 -21.19 -0.36 -20.10
C VAL A 11 -21.78 0.64 -19.14
N ILE A 12 -21.41 0.52 -17.86
CA ILE A 12 -21.76 1.47 -16.82
C ILE A 12 -20.50 2.02 -16.16
N GLY A 13 -20.43 3.34 -16.01
CA GLY A 13 -19.47 4.01 -15.15
C GLY A 13 -20.15 4.48 -13.87
N ILE A 14 -19.55 4.18 -12.72
CA ILE A 14 -20.03 4.59 -11.41
C ILE A 14 -18.99 5.44 -10.72
N ASP A 15 -19.31 6.72 -10.47
CA ASP A 15 -18.57 7.56 -9.53
C ASP A 15 -19.14 7.36 -8.13
N ILE A 16 -18.29 6.88 -7.21
CA ILE A 16 -18.67 6.46 -5.87
C ILE A 16 -18.54 7.64 -4.90
N GLY A 17 -19.65 8.29 -4.61
CA GLY A 17 -19.71 9.28 -3.55
C GLY A 17 -19.97 8.67 -2.16
N LYS A 18 -19.89 9.49 -1.12
CA LYS A 18 -20.12 9.06 0.27
C LYS A 18 -21.53 8.54 0.50
N ASN A 19 -22.55 9.26 0.06
CA ASN A 19 -23.96 8.96 0.28
C ASN A 19 -24.74 8.66 -1.00
N SER A 20 -24.23 9.05 -2.15
CA SER A 20 -24.86 8.88 -3.45
C SER A 20 -23.82 8.53 -4.50
N PHE A 21 -24.30 7.88 -5.55
CA PHE A 21 -23.50 7.47 -6.70
C PHE A 21 -24.01 8.18 -7.95
N HIS A 22 -23.08 8.66 -8.79
CA HIS A 22 -23.43 9.13 -10.12
C HIS A 22 -23.17 8.00 -11.10
N VAL A 23 -24.19 7.65 -11.86
CA VAL A 23 -24.21 6.49 -12.73
C VAL A 23 -24.47 6.93 -14.15
N VAL A 24 -23.58 6.55 -15.06
CA VAL A 24 -23.72 6.78 -16.51
C VAL A 24 -23.63 5.45 -17.23
N GLY A 25 -24.66 5.12 -17.99
CA GLY A 25 -24.70 3.92 -18.84
C GLY A 25 -24.59 4.30 -20.31
N LEU A 26 -23.73 3.57 -21.02
CA LEU A 26 -23.51 3.72 -22.45
C LEU A 26 -24.06 2.48 -23.20
N ASP A 27 -24.62 2.70 -24.38
CA ASP A 27 -24.94 1.63 -25.29
C ASP A 27 -23.70 1.13 -26.07
N ARG A 28 -23.88 0.16 -26.96
CA ARG A 28 -22.78 -0.38 -27.80
C ARG A 28 -22.17 0.64 -28.77
N ARG A 29 -22.86 1.75 -29.04
CA ARG A 29 -22.38 2.83 -29.90
C ARG A 29 -21.70 3.94 -29.11
N GLY A 30 -21.68 3.84 -27.76
CA GLY A 30 -21.13 4.85 -26.87
C GLY A 30 -22.10 6.00 -26.56
N ALA A 31 -23.39 5.91 -26.96
CA ALA A 31 -24.38 6.91 -26.61
C ALA A 31 -24.84 6.75 -25.14
N ILE A 32 -25.06 7.86 -24.47
CA ILE A 32 -25.56 7.86 -23.09
C ILE A 32 -27.04 7.48 -23.08
N VAL A 33 -27.35 6.32 -22.50
CA VAL A 33 -28.73 5.81 -22.37
C VAL A 33 -29.23 5.81 -20.92
N LEU A 34 -28.31 5.98 -19.95
CA LEU A 34 -28.62 6.13 -18.54
C LEU A 34 -27.76 7.24 -17.96
N ARG A 35 -28.37 8.18 -17.24
CA ARG A 35 -27.68 9.23 -16.48
C ARG A 35 -28.51 9.56 -15.24
N GLN A 36 -28.12 8.97 -14.11
CA GLN A 36 -28.90 9.08 -12.89
C GLN A 36 -28.01 9.18 -11.66
N LYS A 37 -28.52 9.85 -10.62
CA LYS A 37 -27.97 9.86 -9.29
C LYS A 37 -28.77 8.89 -8.41
N TRP A 38 -28.10 7.92 -7.80
CA TRP A 38 -28.73 6.93 -6.93
C TRP A 38 -28.24 7.08 -5.49
N SER A 39 -29.11 6.79 -4.53
CA SER A 39 -28.66 6.65 -3.15
C SER A 39 -27.88 5.34 -2.98
N ARG A 40 -27.05 5.26 -1.96
CA ARG A 40 -26.28 4.06 -1.67
C ARG A 40 -27.14 2.80 -1.54
N GLY A 41 -28.31 2.89 -0.89
CA GLY A 41 -29.24 1.76 -0.73
C GLY A 41 -29.93 1.32 -2.01
N GLN A 42 -29.97 2.16 -3.05
CA GLN A 42 -30.65 1.84 -4.31
C GLN A 42 -29.74 1.16 -5.36
N VAL A 43 -28.42 1.29 -5.21
CA VAL A 43 -27.46 0.87 -6.25
C VAL A 43 -27.55 -0.63 -6.55
N GLU A 44 -27.50 -1.46 -5.52
CA GLU A 44 -27.54 -2.92 -5.68
C GLU A 44 -28.88 -3.36 -6.27
N THR A 45 -29.99 -2.88 -5.75
CA THR A 45 -31.34 -3.23 -6.23
C THR A 45 -31.57 -2.82 -7.69
N ARG A 46 -31.09 -1.62 -8.06
CA ARG A 46 -31.24 -1.13 -9.45
C ARG A 46 -30.37 -1.92 -10.43
N LEU A 47 -29.14 -2.25 -10.03
CA LEU A 47 -28.23 -3.02 -10.89
C LEU A 47 -28.64 -4.50 -10.97
N ALA A 48 -29.22 -5.09 -9.91
CA ALA A 48 -29.78 -6.43 -9.96
C ALA A 48 -30.90 -6.59 -11.00
N ASN A 49 -31.59 -5.50 -11.33
CA ASN A 49 -32.66 -5.48 -12.35
C ASN A 49 -32.15 -5.19 -13.78
N LEU A 50 -30.82 -5.05 -13.98
CA LEU A 50 -30.21 -4.85 -15.28
C LEU A 50 -29.57 -6.15 -15.78
N PRO A 51 -29.56 -6.39 -17.10
CA PRO A 51 -28.77 -7.48 -17.66
C PRO A 51 -27.28 -7.37 -17.30
N PRO A 52 -26.55 -8.49 -17.18
CA PRO A 52 -25.11 -8.46 -16.97
C PRO A 52 -24.39 -7.56 -17.96
N CYS A 53 -23.58 -6.63 -17.46
CA CYS A 53 -22.84 -5.67 -18.26
C CYS A 53 -21.48 -5.37 -17.65
N LEU A 54 -20.61 -4.69 -18.39
CA LEU A 54 -19.34 -4.18 -17.90
C LEU A 54 -19.57 -2.96 -17.00
N ILE A 55 -19.04 -2.98 -15.77
CA ILE A 55 -19.16 -1.87 -14.82
C ILE A 55 -17.78 -1.39 -14.40
N GLY A 56 -17.47 -0.12 -14.70
CA GLY A 56 -16.26 0.55 -14.25
C GLY A 56 -16.48 1.33 -12.97
N MET A 57 -15.48 1.34 -12.10
CA MET A 57 -15.42 2.16 -10.87
C MET A 57 -14.00 2.59 -10.57
N GLU A 58 -13.80 3.73 -9.94
CA GLU A 58 -12.50 4.06 -9.35
C GLU A 58 -12.23 3.23 -8.09
N ALA A 59 -10.98 2.83 -7.89
CA ALA A 59 -10.53 2.11 -6.71
C ALA A 59 -10.42 3.07 -5.50
N CYS A 60 -11.54 3.40 -4.90
CA CYS A 60 -11.68 4.26 -3.73
C CYS A 60 -12.24 3.50 -2.52
N VAL A 61 -12.52 4.23 -1.42
CA VAL A 61 -13.17 3.66 -0.22
C VAL A 61 -14.58 3.18 -0.57
N GLY A 62 -14.87 1.91 -0.25
CA GLY A 62 -16.15 1.26 -0.56
C GLY A 62 -16.21 0.56 -1.92
N ALA A 63 -15.30 0.87 -2.86
CA ALA A 63 -15.30 0.28 -4.19
C ALA A 63 -15.13 -1.24 -4.20
N HIS A 64 -14.28 -1.78 -3.33
CA HIS A 64 -14.07 -3.24 -3.24
C HIS A 64 -15.32 -3.99 -2.77
N ASN A 65 -16.07 -3.43 -1.81
CA ASN A 65 -17.32 -4.02 -1.37
C ASN A 65 -18.36 -4.01 -2.52
N LEU A 66 -18.52 -2.85 -3.16
CA LEU A 66 -19.46 -2.72 -4.28
C LEU A 66 -19.07 -3.65 -5.43
N SER A 67 -17.78 -3.74 -5.78
CA SER A 67 -17.30 -4.65 -6.83
C SER A 67 -17.66 -6.10 -6.53
N ARG A 68 -17.44 -6.59 -5.29
CA ARG A 68 -17.86 -7.96 -4.92
C ARG A 68 -19.37 -8.18 -5.07
N ARG A 69 -20.17 -7.21 -4.64
CA ARG A 69 -21.63 -7.26 -4.76
C ARG A 69 -22.07 -7.30 -6.22
N LEU A 70 -21.51 -6.44 -7.06
CA LEU A 70 -21.87 -6.41 -8.48
C LEU A 70 -21.42 -7.68 -9.23
N THR A 71 -20.26 -8.23 -8.86
CA THR A 71 -19.82 -9.51 -9.40
C THR A 71 -20.76 -10.66 -8.98
N SER A 72 -21.28 -10.66 -7.75
CA SER A 72 -22.26 -11.67 -7.30
C SER A 72 -23.62 -11.53 -8.00
N LEU A 73 -23.94 -10.34 -8.57
CA LEU A 73 -25.10 -10.11 -9.41
C LEU A 73 -24.88 -10.48 -10.90
N GLY A 74 -23.68 -10.98 -11.25
CA GLY A 74 -23.33 -11.41 -12.60
C GLY A 74 -22.71 -10.33 -13.50
N HIS A 75 -22.46 -9.11 -12.97
CA HIS A 75 -21.80 -8.06 -13.75
C HIS A 75 -20.28 -8.25 -13.80
N ASP A 76 -19.64 -7.79 -14.87
CA ASP A 76 -18.18 -7.64 -14.96
C ASP A 76 -17.74 -6.32 -14.29
N ALA A 77 -17.55 -6.36 -12.96
CA ALA A 77 -17.24 -5.18 -12.17
C ALA A 77 -15.72 -4.98 -12.06
N ARG A 78 -15.21 -3.89 -12.63
CA ARG A 78 -13.77 -3.60 -12.71
C ARG A 78 -13.40 -2.33 -11.95
N LEU A 79 -12.32 -2.40 -11.18
CA LEU A 79 -11.76 -1.28 -10.44
C LEU A 79 -10.56 -0.68 -11.17
N MET A 80 -10.52 0.64 -11.30
CA MET A 80 -9.44 1.37 -11.97
C MET A 80 -8.76 2.36 -11.01
N PRO A 81 -7.43 2.51 -11.09
CA PRO A 81 -6.75 3.59 -10.38
C PRO A 81 -7.18 4.95 -10.94
N ALA A 82 -7.55 5.91 -10.08
CA ALA A 82 -8.00 7.25 -10.47
C ALA A 82 -7.05 7.97 -11.47
N LYS A 83 -5.74 7.74 -11.35
CA LYS A 83 -4.75 8.32 -12.28
C LYS A 83 -4.92 7.90 -13.74
N TYR A 84 -5.54 6.74 -13.99
CA TYR A 84 -5.80 6.24 -15.35
C TYR A 84 -7.18 6.62 -15.87
N VAL A 85 -8.09 7.03 -14.99
CA VAL A 85 -9.41 7.57 -15.37
C VAL A 85 -9.30 9.05 -15.70
N ARG A 86 -8.50 9.79 -14.94
CA ARG A 86 -8.33 11.25 -15.08
C ARG A 86 -8.12 11.77 -16.51
N PRO A 87 -7.35 11.11 -17.41
CA PRO A 87 -7.18 11.57 -18.80
C PRO A 87 -8.48 11.59 -19.64
N TYR A 88 -9.51 10.88 -19.21
CA TYR A 88 -10.81 10.81 -19.89
C TYR A 88 -11.81 11.84 -19.37
N SER A 89 -11.54 12.46 -18.22
CA SER A 89 -12.37 13.51 -17.64
C SER A 89 -12.19 14.81 -18.44
N ARG A 90 -13.31 15.41 -18.90
CA ARG A 90 -13.33 16.61 -19.74
C ARG A 90 -13.92 17.80 -18.97
N GLY A 91 -13.27 18.95 -19.08
CA GLY A 91 -13.75 20.22 -18.54
C GLY A 91 -13.66 20.32 -17.01
N GLN A 92 -14.58 21.10 -16.41
CA GLN A 92 -14.60 21.31 -14.98
C GLN A 92 -15.13 20.08 -14.24
N LYS A 93 -14.71 19.91 -12.97
CA LYS A 93 -15.12 18.79 -12.11
C LYS A 93 -16.65 18.71 -12.00
N ASN A 94 -17.19 17.55 -12.36
CA ASN A 94 -18.61 17.25 -12.25
C ASN A 94 -18.77 15.74 -12.12
N ASP A 95 -19.45 15.28 -11.08
CA ASP A 95 -19.57 13.86 -10.74
C ASP A 95 -20.19 13.00 -11.87
N PHE A 96 -21.07 13.55 -12.69
CA PHE A 96 -21.57 12.85 -13.88
C PHE A 96 -20.52 12.74 -15.00
N ARG A 97 -19.66 13.76 -15.16
CA ARG A 97 -18.55 13.69 -16.10
C ARG A 97 -17.48 12.70 -15.63
N ASP A 98 -17.30 12.60 -14.33
CA ASP A 98 -16.39 11.61 -13.76
C ASP A 98 -16.95 10.19 -13.97
N ALA A 99 -18.26 9.96 -13.78
CA ALA A 99 -18.92 8.69 -14.13
C ALA A 99 -18.84 8.35 -15.63
N GLU A 100 -18.98 9.34 -16.53
CA GLU A 100 -18.82 9.19 -17.97
C GLU A 100 -17.37 8.81 -18.34
N ALA A 101 -16.39 9.52 -17.77
CA ALA A 101 -14.97 9.21 -17.92
C ALA A 101 -14.62 7.78 -17.46
N ILE A 102 -15.24 7.32 -16.36
CA ILE A 102 -15.10 5.95 -15.85
C ILE A 102 -15.68 4.95 -16.85
N ALA A 103 -16.88 5.22 -17.41
CA ALA A 103 -17.52 4.35 -18.40
C ALA A 103 -16.70 4.25 -19.68
N GLU A 104 -16.05 5.33 -20.11
CA GLU A 104 -15.16 5.33 -21.25
C GLU A 104 -13.84 4.60 -20.96
N ALA A 105 -13.23 4.88 -19.83
CA ALA A 105 -11.93 4.34 -19.43
C ALA A 105 -11.95 2.82 -19.27
N VAL A 106 -13.03 2.25 -18.70
CA VAL A 106 -13.12 0.81 -18.41
C VAL A 106 -13.10 -0.06 -19.66
N GLN A 107 -13.48 0.49 -20.82
CA GLN A 107 -13.52 -0.21 -22.10
C GLN A 107 -12.15 -0.31 -22.79
N ARG A 108 -11.13 0.41 -22.31
CA ARG A 108 -9.85 0.48 -23.00
C ARG A 108 -9.04 -0.81 -22.85
N PRO A 109 -8.56 -1.43 -23.95
CA PRO A 109 -7.83 -2.69 -23.93
C PRO A 109 -6.53 -2.61 -23.09
N THR A 110 -5.91 -1.43 -23.00
CA THR A 110 -4.66 -1.20 -22.27
C THR A 110 -4.87 -0.77 -20.83
N MET A 111 -6.14 -0.70 -20.36
CA MET A 111 -6.45 -0.30 -18.98
C MET A 111 -5.90 -1.31 -17.98
N LYS A 112 -5.25 -0.79 -16.94
CA LYS A 112 -4.76 -1.60 -15.83
C LYS A 112 -5.76 -1.55 -14.68
N PHE A 113 -6.32 -2.70 -14.38
CA PHE A 113 -7.31 -2.83 -13.31
C PHE A 113 -6.65 -3.11 -11.96
N VAL A 114 -7.37 -2.79 -10.89
CA VAL A 114 -7.05 -3.14 -9.52
C VAL A 114 -7.83 -4.40 -9.15
N ALA A 115 -7.16 -5.43 -8.69
CA ALA A 115 -7.84 -6.63 -8.22
C ALA A 115 -8.81 -6.30 -7.08
N THR A 116 -10.02 -6.83 -7.16
CA THR A 116 -11.02 -6.70 -6.09
C THR A 116 -10.56 -7.50 -4.87
N LYS A 117 -10.40 -6.80 -3.75
CA LYS A 117 -9.98 -7.43 -2.49
C LYS A 117 -11.10 -8.16 -1.81
N THR A 118 -10.79 -9.28 -1.18
CA THR A 118 -11.70 -9.98 -0.26
C THR A 118 -11.93 -9.16 1.01
N ALA A 119 -12.93 -9.53 1.81
CA ALA A 119 -13.14 -8.92 3.12
C ALA A 119 -11.92 -9.13 4.03
N GLU A 120 -11.39 -10.35 4.10
CA GLU A 120 -10.22 -10.71 4.88
C GLU A 120 -8.97 -9.91 4.50
N GLN A 121 -8.74 -9.68 3.20
CA GLN A 121 -7.65 -8.81 2.75
C GLN A 121 -7.81 -7.36 3.22
N LEU A 122 -9.04 -6.85 3.29
CA LEU A 122 -9.32 -5.51 3.78
C LEU A 122 -9.16 -5.43 5.30
N ASP A 123 -9.54 -6.46 6.05
CA ASP A 123 -9.35 -6.53 7.50
C ASP A 123 -7.85 -6.59 7.83
N LEU A 124 -7.10 -7.44 7.17
CA LEU A 124 -5.65 -7.49 7.32
C LEU A 124 -4.99 -6.14 6.94
N GLN A 125 -5.47 -5.48 5.89
CA GLN A 125 -5.01 -4.15 5.52
C GLN A 125 -5.35 -3.11 6.60
N ALA A 126 -6.50 -3.22 7.27
CA ALA A 126 -6.89 -2.35 8.36
C ALA A 126 -5.95 -2.51 9.57
N LEU A 127 -5.61 -3.75 9.97
CA LEU A 127 -4.63 -4.03 11.02
C LEU A 127 -3.28 -3.35 10.72
N HIS A 128 -2.77 -3.48 9.51
CA HIS A 128 -1.53 -2.82 9.09
C HIS A 128 -1.62 -1.29 9.16
N ARG A 129 -2.73 -0.69 8.74
CA ARG A 129 -2.92 0.77 8.78
C ARG A 129 -3.01 1.30 10.19
N VAL A 130 -3.72 0.59 11.08
CA VAL A 130 -3.80 0.95 12.51
C VAL A 130 -2.43 0.84 13.14
N ARG A 131 -1.70 -0.25 12.90
CA ARG A 131 -0.34 -0.44 13.39
C ARG A 131 0.62 0.66 12.91
N GLU A 132 0.61 1.00 11.63
CA GLU A 132 1.42 2.10 11.06
C GLU A 132 1.14 3.43 11.75
N ARG A 133 -0.13 3.75 11.98
CA ARG A 133 -0.55 4.96 12.70
C ARG A 133 -0.02 4.98 14.13
N LEU A 134 -0.16 3.89 14.89
CA LEU A 134 0.33 3.80 16.27
C LEU A 134 1.86 3.92 16.34
N VAL A 135 2.60 3.29 15.42
CA VAL A 135 4.06 3.44 15.31
C VAL A 135 4.45 4.89 15.02
N SER A 136 3.70 5.59 14.17
CA SER A 136 3.94 7.02 13.89
C SER A 136 3.67 7.89 15.11
N GLN A 137 2.57 7.65 15.84
CA GLN A 137 2.24 8.36 17.08
C GLN A 137 3.33 8.15 18.15
N ARG A 138 3.75 6.91 18.36
CA ARG A 138 4.87 6.58 19.25
C ARG A 138 6.15 7.35 18.90
N THR A 139 6.50 7.39 17.63
CA THR A 139 7.67 8.12 17.16
C THR A 139 7.55 9.63 17.44
N GLY A 140 6.35 10.19 17.28
CA GLY A 140 6.06 11.57 17.63
C GLY A 140 6.30 11.87 19.12
N ILE A 141 5.74 11.02 20.00
CA ILE A 141 5.92 11.15 21.47
C ILE A 141 7.39 11.06 21.86
N ILE A 142 8.12 10.08 21.32
CA ILE A 142 9.55 9.89 21.59
C ILE A 142 10.35 11.13 21.20
N ASN A 143 10.06 11.70 20.03
CA ASN A 143 10.75 12.91 19.58
C ASN A 143 10.39 14.12 20.45
N GLN A 144 9.15 14.22 20.90
CA GLN A 144 8.68 15.29 21.78
C GLN A 144 9.36 15.21 23.16
N ILE A 145 9.42 14.03 23.78
CA ILE A 145 10.15 13.82 25.05
C ILE A 145 11.62 14.23 24.89
N ARG A 146 12.27 13.81 23.81
CA ARG A 146 13.67 14.16 23.53
C ARG A 146 13.89 15.66 23.37
N ALA A 147 12.97 16.34 22.67
CA ALA A 147 13.03 17.78 22.50
C ALA A 147 12.92 18.51 23.86
N PHE A 148 11.95 18.10 24.69
CA PHE A 148 11.77 18.69 26.01
C PHE A 148 12.97 18.49 26.93
N LEU A 149 13.57 17.28 26.91
CA LEU A 149 14.79 16.99 27.65
C LEU A 149 15.98 17.85 27.16
N LEU A 150 16.14 17.93 25.83
CA LEU A 150 17.25 18.69 25.23
C LEU A 150 17.16 20.18 25.53
N GLU A 151 15.97 20.79 25.51
CA GLU A 151 15.74 22.19 25.90
C GLU A 151 16.12 22.47 27.37
N ARG A 152 16.28 21.43 28.18
CA ARG A 152 16.72 21.49 29.56
C ARG A 152 18.17 21.02 29.78
N GLY A 153 18.94 20.90 28.67
CA GLY A 153 20.33 20.46 28.74
C GLY A 153 20.52 18.95 28.94
N VAL A 154 19.43 18.16 28.99
CA VAL A 154 19.48 16.71 29.14
C VAL A 154 19.50 16.05 27.77
N ALA A 155 20.70 15.72 27.27
CA ALA A 155 20.88 15.08 25.96
C ALA A 155 20.78 13.55 26.08
N VAL A 156 19.87 12.94 25.29
CA VAL A 156 19.74 11.48 25.19
C VAL A 156 20.12 11.03 23.77
N ARG A 157 20.96 10.01 23.68
CA ARG A 157 21.42 9.45 22.40
C ARG A 157 20.23 9.08 21.49
N GLN A 158 20.40 9.28 20.18
CA GLN A 158 19.38 8.97 19.18
C GLN A 158 19.08 7.46 19.12
N GLY A 159 17.79 7.11 19.04
CA GLY A 159 17.26 5.75 18.95
C GLY A 159 16.33 5.42 20.11
N LEU A 160 15.27 4.67 19.80
CA LEU A 160 14.24 4.23 20.74
C LEU A 160 14.82 3.56 21.99
N ARG A 161 15.77 2.64 21.79
CA ARG A 161 16.38 1.85 22.88
C ARG A 161 17.09 2.71 23.93
N PHE A 162 17.72 3.78 23.49
CA PHE A 162 18.47 4.65 24.42
C PHE A 162 17.54 5.46 25.31
N LEU A 163 16.50 6.07 24.72
CA LEU A 163 15.52 6.78 25.52
C LEU A 163 14.77 5.83 26.46
N ARG A 164 14.45 4.60 26.02
CA ARG A 164 13.80 3.60 26.88
C ARG A 164 14.64 3.23 28.10
N ALA A 165 15.97 3.15 27.93
CA ALA A 165 16.88 2.85 29.01
C ALA A 165 17.14 4.05 29.97
N GLU A 166 17.25 5.25 29.41
CA GLU A 166 17.60 6.47 30.14
C GLU A 166 16.40 7.12 30.86
N LEU A 167 15.22 7.08 30.27
CA LEU A 167 14.04 7.81 30.74
C LEU A 167 13.65 7.45 32.19
N PRO A 168 13.62 6.18 32.64
CA PRO A 168 13.32 5.85 34.03
C PRO A 168 14.32 6.46 35.02
N ARG A 169 15.60 6.52 34.64
CA ARG A 169 16.66 7.14 35.45
C ARG A 169 16.47 8.66 35.55
N ILE A 170 16.17 9.31 34.44
CA ILE A 170 15.92 10.74 34.37
C ILE A 170 14.72 11.12 35.25
N LEU A 171 13.65 10.33 35.23
CA LEU A 171 12.45 10.56 36.02
C LEU A 171 12.62 10.26 37.51
N ALA A 172 13.51 9.33 37.87
CA ALA A 172 13.76 8.95 39.25
C ALA A 172 14.76 9.87 39.96
N THR A 173 15.59 10.63 39.22
CA THR A 173 16.64 11.46 39.79
C THR A 173 16.18 12.92 39.84
N PRO A 174 16.01 13.51 41.04
CA PRO A 174 15.74 14.94 41.15
C PRO A 174 16.84 15.74 40.42
N CYS A 175 16.46 16.59 39.52
CA CYS A 175 17.36 17.42 38.71
C CYS A 175 16.81 18.83 38.66
N ASP A 176 17.60 19.82 39.07
CA ASP A 176 17.22 21.25 38.99
C ASP A 176 16.89 21.72 37.56
N ALA A 177 17.35 20.96 36.54
CA ALA A 177 17.07 21.26 35.15
C ALA A 177 15.60 21.01 34.76
N LEU A 178 14.88 20.13 35.48
CA LEU A 178 13.49 19.77 35.18
C LEU A 178 12.53 20.29 36.24
N SER A 179 11.73 21.27 35.92
CA SER A 179 10.68 21.74 36.84
C SER A 179 9.67 20.63 37.17
N PRO A 180 8.97 20.66 38.29
CA PRO A 180 7.93 19.68 38.64
C PRO A 180 6.81 19.61 37.58
N ARG A 181 6.52 20.72 36.86
CA ARG A 181 5.58 20.75 35.75
C ARG A 181 6.11 19.96 34.56
N MET A 182 7.39 20.14 34.21
CA MET A 182 8.00 19.44 33.05
C MET A 182 8.14 17.95 33.36
N MET A 183 8.47 17.56 34.59
CA MET A 183 8.48 16.16 35.00
C MET A 183 7.14 15.49 34.77
N ARG A 184 6.03 16.07 35.25
CA ARG A 184 4.68 15.54 35.03
C ARG A 184 4.36 15.39 33.53
N VAL A 185 4.69 16.40 32.70
CA VAL A 185 4.45 16.33 31.25
C VAL A 185 5.21 15.17 30.61
N ILE A 186 6.47 14.96 31.01
CA ILE A 186 7.28 13.86 30.48
C ILE A 186 6.76 12.50 30.99
N GLU A 187 6.31 12.40 32.24
CA GLU A 187 5.68 11.21 32.81
C GLU A 187 4.41 10.82 32.09
N ASP A 188 3.55 11.78 31.79
CA ASP A 188 2.31 11.57 31.02
C ASP A 188 2.61 11.05 29.61
N LEU A 189 3.57 11.67 28.92
CA LEU A 189 4.02 11.22 27.60
C LEU A 189 4.68 9.83 27.66
N ALA A 190 5.41 9.51 28.71
CA ALA A 190 5.98 8.18 28.92
C ALA A 190 4.88 7.13 29.16
N GLY A 191 3.80 7.52 29.86
CA GLY A 191 2.59 6.70 30.01
C GLY A 191 1.91 6.42 28.68
N ASP A 192 1.72 7.46 27.86
CA ASP A 192 1.18 7.30 26.50
C ASP A 192 2.06 6.39 25.62
N TRP A 193 3.37 6.56 25.71
CA TRP A 193 4.30 5.70 24.98
C TRP A 193 4.16 4.23 25.37
N ARG A 194 4.08 3.89 26.66
CA ARG A 194 3.87 2.51 27.14
C ARG A 194 2.58 1.92 26.59
N ARG A 195 1.46 2.66 26.67
CA ARG A 195 0.17 2.23 26.11
C ARG A 195 0.22 1.99 24.60
N LEU A 196 0.97 2.83 23.87
CA LEU A 196 1.16 2.63 22.42
C LEU A 196 2.02 1.40 22.11
N ASP A 197 3.08 1.12 22.91
CA ASP A 197 3.92 -0.06 22.73
C ASP A 197 3.10 -1.35 22.93
N GLU A 198 2.30 -1.45 23.97
CA GLU A 198 1.42 -2.60 24.23
C GLU A 198 0.43 -2.85 23.07
N ARG A 199 -0.19 -1.78 22.58
CA ARG A 199 -1.11 -1.89 21.43
C ARG A 199 -0.40 -2.29 20.13
N ILE A 200 0.79 -1.75 19.88
CA ILE A 200 1.60 -2.10 18.69
C ILE A 200 2.03 -3.56 18.76
N GLU A 201 2.41 -4.05 19.95
CA GLU A 201 2.80 -5.43 20.16
C GLU A 201 1.63 -6.38 19.97
N GLY A 202 0.46 -6.09 20.54
CA GLY A 202 -0.77 -6.87 20.32
C GLY A 202 -1.13 -7.00 18.85
N LEU A 203 -1.19 -5.88 18.11
CA LEU A 203 -1.44 -5.90 16.66
C LEU A 203 -0.35 -6.63 15.88
N SER A 204 0.91 -6.51 16.29
CA SER A 204 2.02 -7.20 15.61
C SER A 204 1.93 -8.71 15.79
N SER A 205 1.57 -9.18 17.00
CA SER A 205 1.34 -10.59 17.31
C SER A 205 0.14 -11.17 16.53
N GLU A 206 -0.96 -10.41 16.44
CA GLU A 206 -2.12 -10.81 15.64
C GLU A 206 -1.76 -10.96 14.15
N ILE A 207 -1.08 -9.96 13.57
CA ILE A 207 -0.60 -9.99 12.18
C ILE A 207 0.35 -11.17 11.97
N GLU A 208 1.25 -11.45 12.90
CA GLU A 208 2.19 -12.58 12.81
C GLU A 208 1.45 -13.92 12.82
N THR A 209 0.44 -14.06 13.66
CA THR A 209 -0.40 -15.27 13.73
C THR A 209 -1.15 -15.49 12.42
N LEU A 210 -1.73 -14.44 11.85
CA LEU A 210 -2.41 -14.49 10.55
C LEU A 210 -1.43 -14.85 9.42
N ALA A 211 -0.24 -14.23 9.42
CA ALA A 211 0.79 -14.50 8.41
C ALA A 211 1.30 -15.95 8.43
N ARG A 212 1.40 -16.58 9.61
CA ARG A 212 1.82 -17.97 9.74
C ARG A 212 0.77 -18.97 9.24
N ARG A 213 -0.49 -18.58 9.15
CA ARG A 213 -1.60 -19.40 8.64
C ARG A 213 -1.83 -19.25 7.14
N ASP A 214 -1.20 -18.27 6.51
CA ASP A 214 -1.34 -17.99 5.07
C ASP A 214 -0.16 -18.56 4.28
N ALA A 215 -0.44 -19.48 3.36
CA ALA A 215 0.59 -20.14 2.54
C ALA A 215 1.36 -19.19 1.62
N GLY A 216 0.76 -18.07 1.20
CA GLY A 216 1.43 -17.01 0.45
C GLY A 216 2.44 -16.28 1.32
N CYS A 217 2.06 -15.95 2.55
CA CYS A 217 2.94 -15.33 3.54
C CYS A 217 4.11 -16.26 3.91
N GLU A 218 3.85 -17.54 4.12
CA GLU A 218 4.87 -18.54 4.44
C GLU A 218 5.95 -18.59 3.33
N ARG A 219 5.52 -18.70 2.07
CA ARG A 219 6.44 -18.64 0.93
C ARG A 219 7.20 -17.33 0.86
N LEU A 220 6.55 -16.19 1.10
CA LEU A 220 7.21 -14.89 1.09
C LEU A 220 8.25 -14.73 2.18
N MET A 221 8.06 -15.35 3.35
CA MET A 221 9.04 -15.33 4.45
C MET A 221 10.33 -16.08 4.13
N SER A 222 10.39 -16.87 3.08
CA SER A 222 11.64 -17.44 2.55
C SER A 222 12.55 -16.39 1.91
N VAL A 223 12.00 -15.25 1.47
CA VAL A 223 12.77 -14.16 0.83
C VAL A 223 13.58 -13.40 1.87
N PRO A 224 14.88 -13.14 1.64
CA PRO A 224 15.73 -12.43 2.58
C PRO A 224 15.14 -11.09 3.02
N GLY A 225 15.09 -10.86 4.34
CA GLY A 225 14.59 -9.63 4.94
C GLY A 225 13.07 -9.48 4.98
N ILE A 226 12.32 -10.44 4.47
CA ILE A 226 10.86 -10.46 4.54
C ILE A 226 10.42 -11.30 5.73
N GLY A 227 9.72 -10.67 6.67
CA GLY A 227 9.09 -11.31 7.83
C GLY A 227 7.57 -11.22 7.76
N PRO A 228 6.87 -11.61 8.85
CA PRO A 228 5.40 -11.65 8.90
C PRO A 228 4.72 -10.33 8.52
N ILE A 229 5.24 -9.21 8.98
CA ILE A 229 4.68 -7.88 8.68
C ILE A 229 4.75 -7.54 7.19
N ILE A 230 5.84 -7.90 6.51
CA ILE A 230 6.02 -7.55 5.09
C ILE A 230 5.24 -8.51 4.20
N SER A 231 5.29 -9.81 4.51
CA SER A 231 4.57 -10.84 3.77
C SER A 231 3.06 -10.61 3.82
N SER A 232 2.49 -10.40 5.01
CA SER A 232 1.07 -10.15 5.19
C SER A 232 0.60 -8.82 4.59
N ALA A 233 1.42 -7.75 4.71
CA ALA A 233 1.13 -6.49 4.04
C ALA A 233 1.10 -6.63 2.51
N MET A 234 1.96 -7.48 1.95
CA MET A 234 2.00 -7.75 0.52
C MET A 234 0.76 -8.53 0.07
N VAL A 235 0.40 -9.63 0.76
CA VAL A 235 -0.81 -10.42 0.47
C VAL A 235 -2.07 -9.56 0.62
N ALA A 236 -2.18 -8.76 1.68
CA ALA A 236 -3.29 -7.82 1.87
C ALA A 236 -3.42 -6.79 0.73
N ALA A 237 -2.29 -6.38 0.14
CA ALA A 237 -2.28 -5.36 -0.90
C ALA A 237 -2.58 -5.91 -2.30
N ILE A 238 -2.02 -7.07 -2.66
CA ILE A 238 -2.02 -7.59 -4.04
C ILE A 238 -2.54 -9.03 -4.20
N GLY A 239 -2.98 -9.68 -3.10
CA GLY A 239 -3.45 -11.07 -3.15
C GLY A 239 -2.36 -12.00 -3.67
N THR A 240 -2.67 -12.77 -4.70
CA THR A 240 -1.75 -13.69 -5.41
C THR A 240 -0.73 -12.97 -6.30
N GLY A 241 -0.91 -11.68 -6.57
CA GLY A 241 -0.02 -10.90 -7.43
C GLY A 241 -0.38 -10.92 -8.92
N ASP A 242 -1.50 -11.53 -9.31
CA ASP A 242 -1.95 -11.72 -10.71
C ASP A 242 -2.24 -10.40 -11.45
N ALA A 243 -2.47 -9.31 -10.70
CA ALA A 243 -2.63 -7.99 -11.29
C ALA A 243 -1.35 -7.45 -11.98
N PHE A 244 -0.23 -8.13 -11.83
CA PHE A 244 1.05 -7.76 -12.43
C PHE A 244 1.58 -8.88 -13.32
N THR A 245 1.97 -8.56 -14.55
CA THR A 245 2.57 -9.53 -15.48
C THR A 245 4.04 -9.82 -15.18
N LYS A 246 4.73 -8.88 -14.58
CA LYS A 246 6.18 -8.95 -14.28
C LYS A 246 6.50 -8.33 -12.93
N GLY A 247 7.54 -8.85 -12.26
CA GLY A 247 8.04 -8.24 -11.02
C GLY A 247 8.49 -6.79 -11.18
N ARG A 248 8.90 -6.37 -12.39
CA ARG A 248 9.21 -4.96 -12.70
C ARG A 248 7.98 -4.05 -12.58
N ASP A 249 6.79 -4.54 -12.95
CA ASP A 249 5.54 -3.78 -12.84
C ASP A 249 5.15 -3.59 -11.37
N PHE A 250 5.34 -4.62 -10.54
CA PHE A 250 5.15 -4.52 -9.10
C PHE A 250 6.12 -3.52 -8.46
N ALA A 251 7.41 -3.58 -8.80
CA ALA A 251 8.41 -2.62 -8.32
C ALA A 251 8.10 -1.18 -8.76
N ALA A 252 7.59 -1.00 -9.99
CA ALA A 252 7.12 0.28 -10.50
C ALA A 252 5.87 0.78 -9.74
N TRP A 253 4.94 -0.14 -9.44
CA TRP A 253 3.75 0.16 -8.63
C TRP A 253 4.12 0.55 -7.18
N LEU A 254 5.20 0.02 -6.62
CA LEU A 254 5.76 0.47 -5.34
C LEU A 254 6.46 1.83 -5.44
N GLY A 255 6.77 2.30 -6.63
CA GLY A 255 7.51 3.53 -6.86
C GLY A 255 9.00 3.42 -6.54
N LEU A 256 9.58 2.21 -6.64
CA LEU A 256 11.01 1.91 -6.45
C LEU A 256 11.81 2.02 -7.75
N VAL A 257 11.18 2.44 -8.85
CA VAL A 257 11.86 2.70 -10.13
C VAL A 257 12.19 4.18 -10.28
N PRO A 258 13.26 4.55 -11.01
CA PRO A 258 13.58 5.93 -11.30
C PRO A 258 12.44 6.66 -12.00
N LYS A 259 12.31 7.96 -11.76
CA LYS A 259 11.53 8.84 -12.63
C LYS A 259 12.30 8.96 -13.94
N GLN A 260 11.59 8.81 -15.04
CA GLN A 260 12.12 9.05 -16.37
C GLN A 260 11.49 10.31 -16.94
N ILE A 261 12.30 11.16 -17.49
CA ILE A 261 11.91 12.35 -18.28
C ILE A 261 12.59 12.17 -19.63
N SER A 262 11.79 11.93 -20.67
CA SER A 262 12.26 11.76 -22.04
C SER A 262 11.65 12.85 -22.91
N THR A 263 12.50 13.57 -23.60
CA THR A 263 12.13 14.61 -24.59
C THR A 263 13.04 14.44 -25.79
N GLY A 264 12.47 14.21 -26.97
CA GLY A 264 13.23 13.87 -28.16
C GLY A 264 14.11 12.64 -27.89
N ASP A 265 15.37 12.69 -28.27
CA ASP A 265 16.32 11.59 -28.12
C ASP A 265 17.02 11.54 -26.75
N ARG A 266 16.66 12.43 -25.84
CA ARG A 266 17.31 12.52 -24.53
C ARG A 266 16.45 11.85 -23.45
N THR A 267 17.03 10.87 -22.73
CA THR A 267 16.45 10.26 -21.53
C THR A 267 17.19 10.65 -20.27
N ILE A 268 16.49 11.27 -19.33
CA ILE A 268 17.02 11.64 -18.01
C ILE A 268 16.38 10.76 -16.96
N LEU A 269 17.20 10.03 -16.20
CA LEU A 269 16.76 9.24 -15.04
C LEU A 269 16.99 10.02 -13.75
N GLY A 270 15.93 10.25 -13.00
CA GLY A 270 15.96 10.94 -11.71
C GLY A 270 15.92 9.99 -10.53
N LYS A 271 15.63 10.52 -9.34
CA LYS A 271 15.37 9.73 -8.12
C LYS A 271 14.16 8.82 -8.33
N ILE A 272 13.97 7.84 -7.43
CA ILE A 272 12.79 6.95 -7.48
C ILE A 272 11.48 7.73 -7.57
N SER A 273 10.51 7.16 -8.28
CA SER A 273 9.24 7.84 -8.60
C SER A 273 8.39 8.14 -7.35
N LYS A 274 8.53 7.33 -6.30
CA LYS A 274 7.72 7.37 -5.05
C LYS A 274 6.20 7.31 -5.30
N ARG A 275 5.76 6.94 -6.49
CA ARG A 275 4.35 6.72 -6.84
C ARG A 275 3.86 5.40 -6.26
N GLY A 276 2.54 5.28 -6.07
CA GLY A 276 1.89 4.04 -5.62
C GLY A 276 2.01 3.77 -4.11
N ASN A 277 2.09 2.51 -3.72
CA ASN A 277 1.95 2.11 -2.31
C ASN A 277 3.14 2.52 -1.45
N ARG A 278 2.96 3.60 -0.66
CA ARG A 278 4.00 4.13 0.24
C ARG A 278 4.36 3.15 1.35
N TYR A 279 3.36 2.51 1.95
CA TYR A 279 3.58 1.62 3.09
C TYR A 279 4.47 0.45 2.72
N LEU A 280 4.12 -0.31 1.68
CA LEU A 280 4.95 -1.41 1.18
C LEU A 280 6.33 -0.95 0.72
N ARG A 281 6.44 0.20 0.06
CA ARG A 281 7.75 0.75 -0.32
C ARG A 281 8.66 0.94 0.90
N VAL A 282 8.15 1.51 1.99
CA VAL A 282 8.91 1.67 3.24
C VAL A 282 9.33 0.32 3.81
N LEU A 283 8.42 -0.65 3.86
CA LEU A 283 8.71 -2.00 4.34
C LEU A 283 9.78 -2.70 3.50
N PHE A 284 9.74 -2.60 2.17
CA PHE A 284 10.80 -3.18 1.32
C PHE A 284 12.15 -2.48 1.49
N VAL A 285 12.18 -1.18 1.75
CA VAL A 285 13.42 -0.47 2.09
C VAL A 285 13.96 -0.94 3.44
N GLN A 286 13.10 -1.16 4.42
CA GLN A 286 13.50 -1.76 5.72
C GLN A 286 14.03 -3.18 5.53
N ALA A 287 13.38 -4.02 4.72
CA ALA A 287 13.89 -5.35 4.35
C ALA A 287 15.30 -5.29 3.76
N ALA A 288 15.53 -4.35 2.84
CA ALA A 288 16.84 -4.14 2.25
C ALA A 288 17.90 -3.77 3.30
N TRP A 289 17.57 -2.88 4.22
CA TRP A 289 18.48 -2.55 5.33
C TRP A 289 18.79 -3.74 6.24
N VAL A 290 17.79 -4.58 6.56
CA VAL A 290 18.01 -5.81 7.34
C VAL A 290 19.00 -6.74 6.66
N VAL A 291 18.95 -6.85 5.33
CA VAL A 291 19.92 -7.65 4.56
C VAL A 291 21.30 -6.98 4.56
N LEU A 292 21.38 -5.66 4.31
CA LEU A 292 22.63 -4.93 4.17
C LEU A 292 23.48 -4.92 5.45
N ILE A 293 22.84 -4.81 6.63
CA ILE A 293 23.55 -4.80 7.92
C ILE A 293 24.06 -6.18 8.36
N LYS A 294 23.74 -7.25 7.61
CA LYS A 294 24.18 -8.63 7.91
C LYS A 294 24.99 -9.23 6.74
N PRO A 295 26.19 -8.72 6.45
CA PRO A 295 26.99 -9.17 5.29
C PRO A 295 27.32 -10.67 5.29
N LYS A 296 27.47 -11.28 6.47
CA LYS A 296 27.73 -12.72 6.64
C LYS A 296 26.65 -13.61 5.99
N ASN A 297 25.43 -13.09 5.79
CA ASN A 297 24.33 -13.84 5.21
C ASN A 297 24.18 -13.65 3.69
N TRP A 298 24.99 -12.80 3.07
CA TRP A 298 24.82 -12.48 1.64
C TRP A 298 25.06 -13.69 0.74
N ASP A 299 26.04 -14.54 1.08
CA ASP A 299 26.32 -15.80 0.34
C ASP A 299 25.14 -16.75 0.42
N ARG A 300 24.63 -17.00 1.64
CA ARG A 300 23.45 -17.85 1.87
C ARG A 300 22.23 -17.39 1.06
N HIS A 301 22.12 -16.10 0.81
CA HIS A 301 21.02 -15.51 0.04
C HIS A 301 21.27 -15.45 -1.46
N GLY A 302 22.45 -15.87 -1.95
CA GLY A 302 22.85 -15.74 -3.37
C GLY A 302 22.95 -14.29 -3.85
N LEU A 303 23.07 -13.33 -2.90
CA LEU A 303 23.07 -11.89 -3.21
C LEU A 303 24.47 -11.27 -3.17
N LYS A 304 25.49 -11.99 -2.67
CA LYS A 304 26.83 -11.45 -2.43
C LYS A 304 27.49 -10.88 -3.68
N PRO A 305 27.58 -11.57 -4.83
CA PRO A 305 28.24 -11.03 -6.01
C PRO A 305 27.60 -9.71 -6.48
N TRP A 306 26.26 -9.67 -6.47
CA TRP A 306 25.53 -8.49 -6.87
C TRP A 306 25.70 -7.33 -5.86
N LEU A 307 25.66 -7.60 -4.56
CA LEU A 307 25.84 -6.60 -3.51
C LEU A 307 27.24 -6.01 -3.51
N GLU A 308 28.29 -6.84 -3.65
CA GLU A 308 29.66 -6.38 -3.72
C GLU A 308 29.93 -5.50 -4.94
N ALA A 309 29.44 -5.91 -6.12
CA ALA A 309 29.55 -5.11 -7.33
C ALA A 309 28.79 -3.77 -7.23
N ALA A 310 27.59 -3.78 -6.64
CA ALA A 310 26.79 -2.58 -6.46
C ALA A 310 27.37 -1.64 -5.40
N LYS A 311 27.95 -2.18 -4.31
CA LYS A 311 28.59 -1.39 -3.23
C LYS A 311 29.78 -0.58 -3.71
N LYS A 312 30.54 -1.07 -4.71
CA LYS A 312 31.69 -0.34 -5.27
C LYS A 312 31.31 0.98 -5.96
N ARG A 313 30.07 1.10 -6.46
CA ARG A 313 29.61 2.23 -7.31
C ARG A 313 28.44 3.02 -6.74
N LEU A 314 27.73 2.52 -5.75
CA LEU A 314 26.53 3.15 -5.21
C LEU A 314 26.74 3.61 -3.78
N HIS A 315 26.29 4.82 -3.49
CA HIS A 315 26.15 5.27 -2.11
C HIS A 315 25.17 4.36 -1.35
N HIS A 316 25.43 4.09 -0.07
CA HIS A 316 24.69 3.11 0.74
C HIS A 316 23.15 3.28 0.71
N ASN A 317 22.63 4.50 0.71
CA ASN A 317 21.18 4.74 0.60
C ASN A 317 20.62 4.37 -0.79
N VAL A 318 21.40 4.59 -1.86
CA VAL A 318 21.03 4.21 -3.22
C VAL A 318 21.07 2.68 -3.35
N LEU A 319 22.07 2.04 -2.77
CA LEU A 319 22.18 0.58 -2.70
C LEU A 319 20.98 -0.04 -1.98
N ALA A 320 20.55 0.52 -0.84
CA ALA A 320 19.37 0.06 -0.12
C ALA A 320 18.09 0.14 -1.00
N ILE A 321 17.92 1.20 -1.75
CA ILE A 321 16.80 1.34 -2.69
C ILE A 321 16.89 0.33 -3.85
N ALA A 322 18.09 0.14 -4.42
CA ALA A 322 18.30 -0.84 -5.48
C ALA A 322 18.01 -2.27 -5.01
N LEU A 323 18.46 -2.61 -3.79
CA LEU A 323 18.15 -3.90 -3.16
C LEU A 323 16.65 -4.03 -2.85
N ALA A 324 15.99 -2.98 -2.34
CA ALA A 324 14.54 -2.99 -2.12
C ALA A 324 13.76 -3.28 -3.41
N ASN A 325 14.18 -2.70 -4.54
CA ASN A 325 13.60 -3.01 -5.85
C ASN A 325 13.83 -4.49 -6.23
N LYS A 326 15.05 -5.01 -6.04
CA LYS A 326 15.37 -6.42 -6.32
C LYS A 326 14.56 -7.37 -5.43
N LEU A 327 14.47 -7.10 -4.12
CA LEU A 327 13.67 -7.89 -3.19
C LEU A 327 12.17 -7.86 -3.54
N ALA A 328 11.63 -6.70 -3.91
CA ALA A 328 10.24 -6.60 -4.34
C ALA A 328 9.94 -7.46 -5.56
N ARG A 329 10.84 -7.47 -6.55
CA ARG A 329 10.70 -8.31 -7.76
C ARG A 329 10.79 -9.80 -7.44
N ILE A 330 11.68 -10.20 -6.52
CA ILE A 330 11.81 -11.57 -6.04
C ILE A 330 10.53 -11.97 -5.30
N ALA A 331 10.07 -11.16 -4.35
CA ALA A 331 8.88 -11.41 -3.56
C ALA A 331 7.63 -11.58 -4.45
N TRP A 332 7.46 -10.71 -5.46
CA TRP A 332 6.39 -10.88 -6.43
C TRP A 332 6.51 -12.22 -7.17
N SER A 333 7.70 -12.60 -7.61
CA SER A 333 7.92 -13.86 -8.32
C SER A 333 7.62 -15.09 -7.44
N VAL A 334 7.98 -15.03 -6.15
CA VAL A 334 7.65 -16.08 -5.16
C VAL A 334 6.13 -16.21 -5.02
N LEU A 335 5.43 -15.10 -4.87
CA LEU A 335 3.99 -15.07 -4.68
C LEU A 335 3.24 -15.54 -5.93
N ALA A 336 3.52 -14.94 -7.09
CA ALA A 336 2.83 -15.21 -8.34
C ALA A 336 3.11 -16.62 -8.91
N ARG A 337 4.26 -17.20 -8.60
CA ARG A 337 4.61 -18.55 -9.05
C ARG A 337 4.30 -19.64 -8.01
N GLY A 338 3.87 -19.27 -6.81
CA GLY A 338 3.56 -20.20 -5.73
C GLY A 338 4.75 -21.03 -5.23
N ARG A 339 5.99 -20.55 -5.39
CA ARG A 339 7.23 -21.26 -5.03
C ARG A 339 8.05 -20.47 -4.03
N ALA A 340 8.68 -21.15 -3.07
CA ALA A 340 9.60 -20.54 -2.13
C ALA A 340 10.84 -19.95 -2.85
N PHE A 341 11.51 -19.04 -2.19
CA PHE A 341 12.75 -18.45 -2.67
C PHE A 341 13.90 -19.49 -2.62
N GLU A 342 14.64 -19.62 -3.72
CA GLU A 342 15.83 -20.46 -3.84
C GLU A 342 17.01 -19.59 -4.28
N ALA A 343 18.08 -19.56 -3.47
CA ALA A 343 19.26 -18.73 -3.74
C ALA A 343 19.99 -19.11 -5.05
N SER A 344 20.00 -20.39 -5.40
CA SER A 344 20.68 -20.92 -6.62
C SER A 344 20.08 -20.38 -7.93
N ARG A 345 18.81 -19.97 -7.94
CA ARG A 345 18.14 -19.45 -9.15
C ARG A 345 18.45 -17.98 -9.47
N ILE A 346 19.10 -17.25 -8.56
CA ILE A 346 19.48 -15.84 -8.81
C ILE A 346 20.70 -15.73 -9.74
N GLN A 347 21.51 -16.76 -9.82
CA GLN A 347 22.75 -16.75 -10.63
C GLN A 347 22.49 -16.87 -12.12
N VAL A 348 21.28 -17.24 -12.55
CA VAL A 348 20.91 -17.55 -13.94
C VAL A 348 20.06 -16.44 -14.59
N ALA A 349 19.69 -15.39 -13.87
CA ALA A 349 18.87 -14.25 -14.34
C ALA A 349 19.62 -12.92 -14.16
#